data_7d162a50fb679247f756d5f435321243
#
_entry.id   7d162a50fb679247f756d5f435321243
#
_cell.length_a   1.000
_cell.length_b   1.000
_cell.length_c   1.000
_cell.angle_alpha   90.00
_cell.angle_beta   90.00
_cell.angle_gamma   90.00
#
_symmetry.space_group_name_H-M   'P 1'
#
loop_
_entity.id
_entity.type
_entity.pdbx_description
1 polymer ?
#
loop_
_entity_poly.entity_id
_entity_poly.type
_entity_poly.pdbx_seq_one_letter_code
_entity_poly.pdbx_strand_id
1 'polypeptide(L)'
;AALLFYQSSWLRRRQKTSLHGTGWWPVARLGFRITTYRPARSILCIALIASAGFIIVAVDSFRHRTTPQITDRKSSTGGYSLLAESLLPLVNDPNSKDGQDALNLVSDQSLQGVTFTRFRLQPGDDASCLNLYRPTNPKIIAPTNDFIDSNRFVFQSSLASTPEELANPWLLLRKEFSDDAVPVIADANSLTYVLHLKPGEDLIIQPADQPVRLR
;
A
#
# COMPACT_ATOMS: atom_id res chain seq x y z
N ALA A 1 -20.64 17.52 -22.31
CA ALA A 1 -22.04 17.39 -22.81
C ALA A 1 -22.27 18.16 -24.12
N ALA A 2 -21.91 19.45 -24.23
CA ALA A 2 -22.16 20.28 -25.44
C ALA A 2 -21.46 19.77 -26.72
N LEU A 3 -20.21 19.31 -26.63
CA LEU A 3 -19.45 18.73 -27.75
C LEU A 3 -20.08 17.44 -28.30
N LEU A 4 -20.61 16.58 -27.43
CA LEU A 4 -21.31 15.36 -27.82
C LEU A 4 -22.65 15.65 -28.50
N PHE A 5 -23.34 16.72 -28.07
CA PHE A 5 -24.59 17.16 -28.68
C PHE A 5 -24.35 17.77 -30.07
N TYR A 6 -23.30 18.58 -30.23
CA TYR A 6 -22.88 19.15 -31.51
C TYR A 6 -22.49 18.05 -32.50
N GLN A 7 -21.72 17.09 -32.09
CA GLN A 7 -21.29 15.94 -32.89
C GLN A 7 -22.46 15.07 -33.34
N SER A 8 -23.46 14.86 -32.45
CA SER A 8 -24.66 14.09 -32.78
C SER A 8 -25.56 14.81 -33.83
N SER A 9 -25.65 16.14 -33.79
CA SER A 9 -26.41 16.92 -34.77
C SER A 9 -25.74 17.00 -36.13
N TRP A 10 -24.39 17.02 -36.15
CA TRP A 10 -23.59 16.98 -37.37
C TRP A 10 -23.68 15.64 -38.10
N LEU A 11 -23.65 14.52 -37.36
CA LEU A 11 -23.81 13.17 -37.89
C LEU A 11 -25.21 12.91 -38.51
N ARG A 12 -26.26 13.52 -37.98
CA ARG A 12 -27.62 13.39 -38.54
C ARG A 12 -27.78 14.06 -39.92
N ARG A 13 -27.00 15.09 -40.22
CA ARG A 13 -27.14 15.85 -41.51
C ARG A 13 -26.54 15.11 -42.72
N ARG A 14 -25.69 14.08 -42.55
CA ARG A 14 -24.97 13.41 -43.64
C ARG A 14 -25.66 12.17 -44.24
N GLN A 15 -26.94 11.90 -44.01
CA GLN A 15 -27.60 10.62 -44.31
C GLN A 15 -28.39 10.54 -45.62
N LYS A 16 -27.97 11.11 -46.75
CA LYS A 16 -28.78 11.10 -47.97
C LYS A 16 -28.24 10.27 -49.17
N THR A 17 -27.26 9.40 -49.00
CA THR A 17 -26.76 8.59 -50.13
C THR A 17 -27.17 7.13 -50.04
N SER A 18 -27.78 6.58 -51.11
CA SER A 18 -28.11 5.16 -51.23
C SER A 18 -26.86 4.31 -51.30
N LEU A 19 -26.91 3.13 -50.67
CA LEU A 19 -25.84 2.17 -50.65
C LEU A 19 -25.98 1.24 -51.87
N HIS A 20 -25.05 1.31 -52.83
CA HIS A 20 -24.96 0.39 -53.95
C HIS A 20 -23.59 -0.32 -53.91
N GLY A 21 -23.58 -1.61 -54.17
CA GLY A 21 -22.38 -2.43 -54.24
C GLY A 21 -22.52 -3.80 -53.62
N THR A 22 -21.68 -4.75 -54.05
CA THR A 22 -21.57 -6.12 -53.51
C THR A 22 -20.26 -6.25 -52.72
N GLY A 23 -20.25 -6.97 -51.61
CA GLY A 23 -19.07 -7.22 -50.82
C GLY A 23 -19.16 -6.67 -49.38
N TRP A 24 -18.06 -6.76 -48.64
CA TRP A 24 -18.04 -6.40 -47.22
C TRP A 24 -18.04 -4.88 -46.95
N TRP A 25 -17.59 -4.07 -47.91
CA TRP A 25 -17.56 -2.60 -47.82
C TRP A 25 -18.95 -1.96 -47.60
N PRO A 26 -20.00 -2.32 -48.38
CA PRO A 26 -21.37 -1.86 -48.11
C PRO A 26 -21.88 -2.29 -46.74
N VAL A 27 -21.49 -3.50 -46.25
CA VAL A 27 -21.89 -3.98 -44.93
C VAL A 27 -21.24 -3.15 -43.81
N ALA A 28 -19.95 -2.84 -43.91
CA ALA A 28 -19.25 -1.97 -42.97
C ALA A 28 -19.86 -0.57 -42.93
N ARG A 29 -20.20 -0.02 -44.14
CA ARG A 29 -20.86 1.29 -44.28
C ARG A 29 -22.26 1.30 -43.73
N LEU A 30 -23.00 0.19 -43.87
CA LEU A 30 -24.32 0.00 -43.26
C LEU A 30 -24.20 -0.04 -41.73
N GLY A 31 -23.26 -0.80 -41.21
CA GLY A 31 -22.96 -0.87 -39.76
C GLY A 31 -22.66 0.53 -39.19
N PHE A 32 -21.80 1.30 -39.85
CA PHE A 32 -21.51 2.68 -39.45
C PHE A 32 -22.76 3.58 -39.50
N ARG A 33 -23.60 3.40 -40.52
CA ARG A 33 -24.86 4.17 -40.67
C ARG A 33 -25.89 3.79 -39.60
N ILE A 34 -25.96 2.51 -39.19
CA ILE A 34 -26.85 2.09 -38.10
C ILE A 34 -26.39 2.65 -36.74
N THR A 35 -25.08 2.69 -36.48
CA THR A 35 -24.56 3.34 -35.27
C THR A 35 -24.82 4.83 -35.22
N THR A 36 -24.82 5.51 -36.36
CA THR A 36 -25.11 6.94 -36.45
C THR A 36 -26.60 7.29 -36.51
N TYR A 37 -27.47 6.31 -36.76
CA TYR A 37 -28.94 6.54 -36.82
C TYR A 37 -29.53 6.92 -35.45
N ARG A 38 -29.03 6.31 -34.36
CA ARG A 38 -29.36 6.69 -32.97
C ARG A 38 -28.08 7.06 -32.20
N PRO A 39 -27.53 8.22 -32.47
CA PRO A 39 -26.20 8.59 -31.95
C PRO A 39 -26.12 8.60 -30.43
N ALA A 40 -27.22 8.99 -29.75
CA ALA A 40 -27.25 9.04 -28.29
C ALA A 40 -26.98 7.67 -27.65
N ARG A 41 -27.57 6.58 -28.19
CA ARG A 41 -27.37 5.22 -27.68
C ARG A 41 -25.95 4.74 -27.95
N SER A 42 -25.43 4.98 -29.13
CA SER A 42 -24.06 4.56 -29.49
C SER A 42 -23.01 5.32 -28.69
N ILE A 43 -23.20 6.62 -28.47
CA ILE A 43 -22.32 7.44 -27.62
C ILE A 43 -22.35 6.96 -26.18
N LEU A 44 -23.54 6.60 -25.65
CA LEU A 44 -23.65 6.07 -24.29
C LEU A 44 -22.89 4.74 -24.14
N CYS A 45 -23.05 3.82 -25.09
CA CYS A 45 -22.31 2.55 -25.07
C CYS A 45 -20.80 2.77 -25.15
N ILE A 46 -20.33 3.65 -26.03
CA ILE A 46 -18.90 3.97 -26.15
C ILE A 46 -18.39 4.63 -24.87
N ALA A 47 -19.14 5.54 -24.28
CA ALA A 47 -18.75 6.20 -23.03
C ALA A 47 -18.67 5.22 -21.86
N LEU A 48 -19.58 4.26 -21.76
CA LEU A 48 -19.54 3.21 -20.74
C LEU A 48 -18.32 2.30 -20.90
N ILE A 49 -18.02 1.85 -22.12
CA ILE A 49 -16.87 1.01 -22.39
C ILE A 49 -15.57 1.79 -22.14
N ALA A 50 -15.50 3.04 -22.58
CA ALA A 50 -14.35 3.90 -22.38
C ALA A 50 -14.11 4.20 -20.89
N SER A 51 -15.17 4.46 -20.11
CA SER A 51 -15.06 4.70 -18.67
C SER A 51 -14.62 3.43 -17.93
N ALA A 52 -15.16 2.27 -18.29
CA ALA A 52 -14.73 0.99 -17.71
C ALA A 52 -13.26 0.70 -18.03
N GLY A 53 -12.85 0.87 -19.27
CA GLY A 53 -11.46 0.73 -19.69
C GLY A 53 -10.52 1.71 -18.96
N PHE A 54 -10.95 2.96 -18.82
CA PHE A 54 -10.20 3.97 -18.07
C PHE A 54 -10.01 3.56 -16.60
N ILE A 55 -11.07 3.10 -15.94
CA ILE A 55 -11.00 2.66 -14.54
C ILE A 55 -10.03 1.48 -14.40
N ILE A 56 -10.10 0.48 -15.30
CA ILE A 56 -9.21 -0.67 -15.25
C ILE A 56 -7.75 -0.23 -15.39
N VAL A 57 -7.43 0.62 -16.39
CA VAL A 57 -6.07 1.11 -16.60
C VAL A 57 -5.61 2.00 -15.44
N ALA A 58 -6.49 2.86 -14.92
CA ALA A 58 -6.17 3.71 -13.78
C ALA A 58 -5.84 2.87 -12.54
N VAL A 59 -6.66 1.87 -12.22
CA VAL A 59 -6.41 0.97 -11.08
C VAL A 59 -5.12 0.17 -11.27
N ASP A 60 -4.85 -0.35 -12.46
CA ASP A 60 -3.60 -1.07 -12.74
C ASP A 60 -2.38 -0.15 -12.68
N SER A 61 -2.53 1.12 -13.05
CA SER A 61 -1.46 2.13 -12.96
C SER A 61 -1.07 2.44 -11.50
N PHE A 62 -2.04 2.38 -10.57
CA PHE A 62 -1.76 2.54 -9.14
C PHE A 62 -1.31 1.23 -8.46
N ARG A 63 -1.40 0.11 -9.17
CA ARG A 63 -0.92 -1.15 -8.65
C ARG A 63 0.61 -1.11 -8.53
N HIS A 64 1.11 -1.04 -7.32
CA HIS A 64 2.53 -1.25 -7.05
C HIS A 64 2.92 -2.64 -7.55
N ARG A 65 3.62 -2.70 -8.68
CA ARG A 65 4.28 -3.92 -9.09
C ARG A 65 5.46 -4.10 -8.15
N THR A 66 5.25 -4.87 -7.10
CA THR A 66 6.37 -5.38 -6.30
C THR A 66 7.25 -6.19 -7.24
N THR A 67 8.29 -5.54 -7.74
CA THR A 67 9.36 -6.21 -8.47
C THR A 67 9.90 -7.32 -7.57
N PRO A 68 10.34 -8.48 -8.10
CA PRO A 68 10.68 -9.67 -7.33
C PRO A 68 11.97 -9.56 -6.50
N GLN A 69 12.24 -8.42 -5.90
CA GLN A 69 13.30 -8.21 -4.91
C GLN A 69 12.75 -8.34 -3.48
N ILE A 70 11.89 -9.35 -3.26
CA ILE A 70 11.32 -9.66 -1.93
C ILE A 70 12.44 -9.93 -0.90
N THR A 71 13.62 -10.35 -1.35
CA THR A 71 14.78 -10.64 -0.49
C THR A 71 15.69 -9.43 -0.24
N ASP A 72 15.46 -8.30 -0.92
CA ASP A 72 16.28 -7.11 -0.70
C ASP A 72 15.94 -6.46 0.65
N ARG A 73 16.94 -6.38 1.53
CA ARG A 73 16.82 -5.76 2.85
C ARG A 73 16.50 -4.27 2.80
N LYS A 74 16.81 -3.59 1.71
CA LYS A 74 16.52 -2.17 1.49
C LYS A 74 15.23 -1.95 0.69
N SER A 75 14.39 -2.96 0.55
CA SER A 75 13.05 -2.83 -0.06
C SER A 75 12.02 -2.29 0.93
N SER A 76 10.83 -1.99 0.42
CA SER A 76 9.67 -1.59 1.24
C SER A 76 9.20 -2.68 2.22
N THR A 77 9.56 -3.95 1.96
CA THR A 77 9.28 -5.08 2.85
C THR A 77 10.42 -5.38 3.80
N GLY A 78 11.57 -4.69 3.67
CA GLY A 78 12.78 -4.97 4.44
C GLY A 78 13.36 -6.36 4.19
N GLY A 79 13.00 -7.02 3.06
CA GLY A 79 13.39 -8.38 2.74
C GLY A 79 12.58 -9.46 3.46
N TYR A 80 11.43 -9.11 4.04
CA TYR A 80 10.50 -10.07 4.63
C TYR A 80 9.44 -10.47 3.61
N SER A 81 9.20 -11.78 3.49
CA SER A 81 8.17 -12.32 2.58
C SER A 81 6.80 -12.37 3.24
N LEU A 82 6.74 -12.51 4.55
CA LEU A 82 5.52 -12.68 5.31
C LEU A 82 5.58 -11.88 6.61
N LEU A 83 4.44 -11.34 7.00
CA LEU A 83 4.16 -10.78 8.33
C LEU A 83 3.00 -11.56 8.93
N ALA A 84 3.16 -12.06 10.14
CA ALA A 84 2.12 -12.75 10.88
C ALA A 84 1.92 -12.11 12.25
N GLU A 85 0.68 -12.01 12.68
CA GLU A 85 0.30 -11.54 14.01
C GLU A 85 -0.38 -12.70 14.76
N SER A 86 0.11 -13.00 15.95
CA SER A 86 -0.45 -14.04 16.81
C SER A 86 -1.36 -13.41 17.87
N LEU A 87 -2.52 -14.02 18.09
CA LEU A 87 -3.45 -13.62 19.16
C LEU A 87 -2.88 -13.86 20.55
N LEU A 88 -2.00 -14.85 20.70
CA LEU A 88 -1.34 -15.18 21.95
C LEU A 88 0.16 -14.88 21.84
N PRO A 89 0.80 -14.42 22.91
CA PRO A 89 2.24 -14.21 22.91
C PRO A 89 3.01 -15.50 22.57
N LEU A 90 3.94 -15.44 21.63
CA LEU A 90 4.84 -16.55 21.33
C LEU A 90 5.91 -16.62 22.41
N VAL A 91 5.75 -17.54 23.35
CA VAL A 91 6.70 -17.75 24.46
C VAL A 91 7.96 -18.44 23.96
N ASN A 92 7.80 -19.43 23.07
CA ASN A 92 8.87 -20.23 22.54
C ASN A 92 9.49 -19.57 21.29
N ASP A 93 10.81 -19.71 21.13
CA ASP A 93 11.50 -19.16 19.96
C ASP A 93 11.34 -20.09 18.75
N PRO A 94 10.62 -19.68 17.69
CA PRO A 94 10.43 -20.51 16.51
C PRO A 94 11.71 -20.77 15.71
N ASN A 95 12.82 -20.09 16.02
CA ASN A 95 14.13 -20.37 15.43
C ASN A 95 14.90 -21.46 16.17
N SER A 96 14.51 -21.79 17.40
CA SER A 96 15.13 -22.87 18.18
C SER A 96 14.45 -24.21 17.89
N LYS A 97 15.19 -25.32 18.05
CA LYS A 97 14.62 -26.66 17.88
C LYS A 97 13.47 -26.93 18.86
N ASP A 98 13.69 -26.60 20.14
CA ASP A 98 12.68 -26.77 21.18
C ASP A 98 11.42 -25.92 20.92
N GLY A 99 11.62 -24.72 20.38
CA GLY A 99 10.51 -23.86 20.00
C GLY A 99 9.76 -24.36 18.78
N GLN A 100 10.44 -24.92 17.80
CA GLN A 100 9.82 -25.55 16.64
C GLN A 100 9.02 -26.79 17.04
N ASP A 101 9.54 -27.62 17.94
CA ASP A 101 8.82 -28.76 18.51
C ASP A 101 7.57 -28.31 19.27
N ALA A 102 7.70 -27.33 20.15
CA ALA A 102 6.57 -26.79 20.93
C ALA A 102 5.48 -26.15 20.08
N LEU A 103 5.85 -25.61 18.92
CA LEU A 103 4.92 -24.98 17.97
C LEU A 103 4.46 -25.94 16.85
N ASN A 104 4.85 -27.22 16.89
CA ASN A 104 4.58 -28.24 15.88
C ASN A 104 5.06 -27.86 14.45
N LEU A 105 6.17 -27.15 14.33
CA LEU A 105 6.73 -26.70 13.06
C LEU A 105 7.73 -27.67 12.42
N VAL A 106 8.23 -28.66 13.17
CA VAL A 106 9.32 -29.57 12.76
C VAL A 106 8.94 -30.44 11.58
N SER A 107 7.66 -30.81 11.44
CA SER A 107 7.17 -31.70 10.37
C SER A 107 6.93 -30.98 9.04
N ASP A 108 7.00 -29.66 9.00
CA ASP A 108 6.70 -28.90 7.78
C ASP A 108 7.97 -28.58 6.98
N GLN A 109 8.19 -29.33 5.90
CA GLN A 109 9.33 -29.13 4.99
C GLN A 109 9.34 -27.72 4.34
N SER A 110 8.21 -27.05 4.26
CA SER A 110 8.10 -25.70 3.67
C SER A 110 8.77 -24.62 4.54
N LEU A 111 9.02 -24.91 5.81
CA LEU A 111 9.68 -24.00 6.75
C LEU A 111 11.21 -24.18 6.84
N GLN A 112 11.77 -25.10 6.06
CA GLN A 112 13.23 -25.28 6.04
C GLN A 112 13.92 -24.03 5.49
N GLY A 113 14.86 -23.50 6.29
CA GLY A 113 15.61 -22.28 5.95
C GLY A 113 14.85 -20.97 6.21
N VAL A 114 13.64 -21.02 6.75
CA VAL A 114 12.89 -19.84 7.18
C VAL A 114 13.45 -19.33 8.51
N THR A 115 13.67 -18.01 8.58
CA THR A 115 14.09 -17.33 9.81
C THR A 115 12.97 -16.42 10.28
N PHE A 116 12.62 -16.50 11.55
CA PHE A 116 11.58 -15.69 12.16
C PHE A 116 12.20 -14.51 12.92
N THR A 117 11.73 -13.31 12.62
CA THR A 117 12.07 -12.12 13.40
C THR A 117 10.87 -11.75 14.27
N ARG A 118 11.10 -11.73 15.58
CA ARG A 118 10.03 -11.48 16.56
C ARG A 118 9.95 -10.01 16.93
N PHE A 119 8.74 -9.55 17.12
CA PHE A 119 8.44 -8.22 17.64
C PHE A 119 7.48 -8.34 18.82
N ARG A 120 7.58 -7.40 19.76
CA ARG A 120 6.53 -7.22 20.77
C ARG A 120 5.47 -6.31 20.19
N LEU A 121 4.21 -6.65 20.39
CA LEU A 121 3.07 -5.89 19.90
C LEU A 121 2.35 -5.20 21.06
N GLN A 122 2.22 -3.88 20.96
CA GLN A 122 1.25 -3.11 21.72
C GLN A 122 0.01 -2.96 20.83
N PRO A 123 -1.12 -3.60 21.18
CA PRO A 123 -2.34 -3.49 20.40
C PRO A 123 -2.86 -2.05 20.41
N GLY A 124 -3.48 -1.65 19.31
CA GLY A 124 -4.00 -0.30 19.13
C GLY A 124 -4.77 -0.18 17.83
N ASP A 125 -5.14 1.06 17.50
CA ASP A 125 -5.87 1.39 16.29
C ASP A 125 -4.98 1.25 15.04
N ASP A 126 -5.60 0.90 13.92
CA ASP A 126 -4.92 0.89 12.63
C ASP A 126 -4.56 2.32 12.20
N ALA A 127 -3.28 2.57 11.98
CA ALA A 127 -2.74 3.85 11.48
C ALA A 127 -2.49 3.82 9.96
N SER A 128 -3.10 2.91 9.22
CA SER A 128 -3.00 2.87 7.76
C SER A 128 -3.92 3.91 7.09
N CYS A 129 -3.65 4.21 5.82
CA CYS A 129 -4.50 5.08 5.00
C CYS A 129 -5.92 4.52 4.75
N LEU A 130 -6.20 3.28 5.16
CA LEU A 130 -7.53 2.68 5.10
C LEU A 130 -8.43 3.11 6.27
N ASN A 131 -7.84 3.60 7.35
CA ASN A 131 -8.59 4.15 8.47
C ASN A 131 -8.97 5.61 8.19
N LEU A 132 -10.27 5.91 8.20
CA LEU A 132 -10.80 7.26 7.97
C LEU A 132 -10.66 8.19 9.19
N TYR A 133 -10.31 7.64 10.34
CA TYR A 133 -10.19 8.38 11.59
C TYR A 133 -8.73 8.45 12.02
N ARG A 134 -8.34 9.60 12.59
CA ARG A 134 -7.03 9.73 13.22
C ARG A 134 -6.98 8.82 14.46
N PRO A 135 -6.09 7.81 14.50
CA PRO A 135 -5.94 6.94 15.65
C PRO A 135 -5.39 7.72 16.85
N THR A 136 -6.00 7.50 18.01
CA THR A 136 -5.52 8.07 19.29
C THR A 136 -4.46 7.19 19.93
N ASN A 137 -4.59 5.89 19.76
CA ASN A 137 -3.64 4.89 20.24
C ASN A 137 -3.24 3.97 19.09
N PRO A 138 -2.30 4.37 18.24
CA PRO A 138 -1.89 3.54 17.11
C PRO A 138 -1.23 2.25 17.59
N LYS A 139 -1.34 1.20 16.78
CA LYS A 139 -0.65 -0.06 16.97
C LYS A 139 0.86 0.18 16.94
N ILE A 140 1.58 -0.32 17.94
CA ILE A 140 3.04 -0.15 18.07
C ILE A 140 3.70 -1.52 18.12
N ILE A 141 4.79 -1.67 17.37
CA ILE A 141 5.64 -2.86 17.41
C ILE A 141 7.03 -2.48 17.93
N ALA A 142 7.56 -3.26 18.87
CA ALA A 142 8.90 -3.06 19.40
C ALA A 142 9.86 -4.10 18.82
N PRO A 143 10.91 -3.67 18.09
CA PRO A 143 11.90 -4.55 17.50
C PRO A 143 12.88 -5.09 18.54
N THR A 144 13.55 -6.20 18.19
CA THR A 144 14.70 -6.70 18.93
C THR A 144 15.97 -5.95 18.54
N ASN A 145 17.02 -6.05 19.38
CA ASN A 145 18.32 -5.47 19.06
C ASN A 145 18.91 -6.00 17.75
N ASP A 146 18.77 -7.29 17.48
CA ASP A 146 19.23 -7.92 16.23
C ASP A 146 18.55 -7.32 14.99
N PHE A 147 17.27 -6.96 15.12
CA PHE A 147 16.57 -6.27 14.05
C PHE A 147 17.11 -4.86 13.83
N ILE A 148 17.32 -4.08 14.90
CA ILE A 148 17.90 -2.73 14.83
C ILE A 148 19.26 -2.76 14.13
N ASP A 149 20.12 -3.71 14.49
CA ASP A 149 21.46 -3.85 13.92
C ASP A 149 21.43 -4.38 12.47
N SER A 150 20.35 -5.02 12.05
CA SER A 150 20.21 -5.55 10.68
C SER A 150 20.09 -4.50 9.60
N ASN A 151 19.85 -3.24 9.95
CA ASN A 151 19.77 -2.08 9.05
C ASN A 151 18.87 -2.31 7.82
N ARG A 152 17.65 -2.76 8.06
CA ARG A 152 16.66 -3.03 7.01
C ARG A 152 15.84 -1.80 6.68
N PHE A 153 15.12 -1.85 5.57
CA PHE A 153 14.29 -0.79 5.02
C PHE A 153 15.07 0.44 4.51
N VAL A 154 14.37 1.31 3.82
CA VAL A 154 14.86 2.63 3.38
C VAL A 154 14.06 3.69 4.11
N PHE A 155 14.75 4.67 4.66
CA PHE A 155 14.15 5.81 5.33
C PHE A 155 13.97 6.96 4.34
N GLN A 156 12.78 7.55 4.32
CA GLN A 156 12.50 8.76 3.55
C GLN A 156 13.11 9.99 4.24
N SER A 157 13.07 10.03 5.57
CA SER A 157 13.66 11.06 6.41
C SER A 157 13.99 10.49 7.78
N SER A 158 14.96 11.09 8.49
CA SER A 158 15.31 10.72 9.85
C SER A 158 15.90 11.93 10.59
N LEU A 159 15.91 11.86 11.92
CA LEU A 159 16.57 12.83 12.79
C LEU A 159 18.01 12.43 13.12
N ALA A 160 18.60 11.56 12.32
CA ALA A 160 19.98 11.11 12.46
C ALA A 160 20.95 12.30 12.36
N SER A 161 21.88 12.40 13.31
CA SER A 161 22.86 13.47 13.41
C SER A 161 24.30 12.96 13.37
N THR A 162 24.55 11.70 13.75
CA THR A 162 25.87 11.08 13.71
C THR A 162 26.05 10.26 12.43
N PRO A 163 27.30 10.04 11.97
CA PRO A 163 27.58 9.18 10.81
C PRO A 163 27.01 7.76 10.96
N GLU A 164 27.00 7.22 12.16
CA GLU A 164 26.48 5.89 12.47
C GLU A 164 24.95 5.86 12.35
N GLU A 165 24.26 6.86 12.91
CA GLU A 165 22.80 7.00 12.80
C GLU A 165 22.37 7.25 11.34
N LEU A 166 23.15 7.99 10.55
CA LEU A 166 22.88 8.20 9.12
C LEU A 166 23.04 6.89 8.32
N ALA A 167 24.01 6.06 8.70
CA ALA A 167 24.18 4.74 8.07
C ALA A 167 23.07 3.75 8.47
N ASN A 168 22.63 3.82 9.75
CA ASN A 168 21.56 2.97 10.27
C ASN A 168 20.59 3.76 11.16
N PRO A 169 19.53 4.38 10.59
CA PRO A 169 18.60 5.20 11.36
C PRO A 169 17.81 4.42 12.44
N TRP A 170 17.79 3.08 12.39
CA TRP A 170 17.21 2.27 13.46
C TRP A 170 17.87 2.49 14.82
N LEU A 171 19.12 2.93 14.83
CA LEU A 171 19.87 3.23 16.08
C LEU A 171 19.22 4.35 16.88
N LEU A 172 18.42 5.22 16.25
CA LEU A 172 17.65 6.26 16.93
C LEU A 172 16.68 5.69 17.98
N LEU A 173 16.22 4.45 17.81
CA LEU A 173 15.37 3.79 18.82
C LEU A 173 16.07 3.52 20.15
N ARG A 174 17.42 3.59 20.21
CA ARG A 174 18.22 3.45 21.43
C ARG A 174 18.50 4.81 22.11
N LYS A 175 18.04 5.90 21.50
CA LYS A 175 18.30 7.24 22.02
C LYS A 175 17.37 7.54 23.21
N GLU A 176 17.95 8.05 24.27
CA GLU A 176 17.20 8.55 25.41
C GLU A 176 17.03 10.06 25.30
N PHE A 177 15.83 10.54 25.40
CA PHE A 177 15.52 11.97 25.43
C PHE A 177 15.43 12.45 26.88
N SER A 178 15.92 13.64 27.15
CA SER A 178 15.90 14.26 28.48
C SER A 178 14.51 14.60 29.00
N ASP A 179 13.50 14.57 28.12
CA ASP A 179 12.10 14.88 28.40
C ASP A 179 11.19 13.63 28.42
N ASP A 180 11.77 12.45 28.66
CA ASP A 180 11.11 11.14 28.72
C ASP A 180 10.28 10.77 27.47
N ALA A 181 10.56 11.40 26.33
CA ALA A 181 9.94 11.00 25.08
C ALA A 181 10.54 9.67 24.59
N VAL A 182 9.70 8.77 24.14
CA VAL A 182 10.10 7.47 23.59
C VAL A 182 10.37 7.63 22.09
N PRO A 183 11.58 7.31 21.61
CA PRO A 183 11.88 7.36 20.18
C PRO A 183 11.06 6.32 19.39
N VAL A 184 10.50 6.74 18.26
CA VAL A 184 9.70 5.89 17.39
C VAL A 184 10.04 6.11 15.93
N ILE A 185 9.76 5.09 15.13
CA ILE A 185 9.86 5.13 13.68
C ILE A 185 8.48 4.80 13.14
N ALA A 186 8.00 5.58 12.18
CA ALA A 186 6.70 5.39 11.56
C ALA A 186 6.81 5.25 10.05
N ASP A 187 5.82 4.62 9.44
CA ASP A 187 5.64 4.66 8.00
C ASP A 187 5.39 6.11 7.54
N ALA A 188 6.10 6.53 6.49
CA ALA A 188 6.07 7.92 6.02
C ALA A 188 4.67 8.40 5.59
N ASN A 189 3.88 7.51 4.97
CA ASN A 189 2.51 7.83 4.57
C ASN A 189 1.58 7.93 5.79
N SER A 190 1.69 7.01 6.72
CA SER A 190 0.92 7.02 7.97
C SER A 190 1.23 8.27 8.80
N LEU A 191 2.51 8.64 8.90
CA LEU A 191 2.92 9.85 9.61
C LEU A 191 2.32 11.11 8.98
N THR A 192 2.45 11.24 7.65
CA THR A 192 2.05 12.46 6.91
C THR A 192 0.53 12.58 6.76
N TYR A 193 -0.14 11.50 6.36
CA TYR A 193 -1.53 11.56 5.90
C TYR A 193 -2.56 11.10 6.94
N VAL A 194 -2.15 10.30 7.93
CA VAL A 194 -3.06 9.79 8.97
C VAL A 194 -2.85 10.52 10.29
N LEU A 195 -1.60 10.61 10.75
CA LEU A 195 -1.26 11.28 12.00
C LEU A 195 -1.10 12.79 11.84
N HIS A 196 -0.84 13.26 10.60
CA HIS A 196 -0.58 14.68 10.27
C HIS A 196 0.59 15.27 11.07
N LEU A 197 1.66 14.48 11.21
CA LEU A 197 2.86 14.84 11.95
C LEU A 197 4.08 14.89 11.03
N LYS A 198 5.10 15.60 11.49
CA LYS A 198 6.44 15.66 10.87
C LYS A 198 7.45 14.94 11.76
N PRO A 199 8.60 14.50 11.20
CA PRO A 199 9.70 13.99 12.01
C PRO A 199 10.11 14.95 13.10
N GLY A 200 10.20 14.48 14.35
CA GLY A 200 10.54 15.27 15.53
C GLY A 200 9.35 15.92 16.25
N GLU A 201 8.13 15.77 15.74
CA GLU A 201 6.91 16.18 16.44
C GLU A 201 6.43 15.07 17.37
N ASP A 202 5.83 15.46 18.49
CA ASP A 202 5.36 14.53 19.52
C ASP A 202 3.96 14.00 19.22
N LEU A 203 3.78 12.69 19.37
CA LEU A 203 2.49 12.03 19.46
C LEU A 203 2.26 11.61 20.92
N ILE A 204 1.19 12.08 21.53
CA ILE A 204 0.79 11.68 22.88
C ILE A 204 -0.24 10.55 22.75
N ILE A 205 0.09 9.41 23.32
CA ILE A 205 -0.80 8.25 23.40
C ILE A 205 -1.16 7.94 24.84
N GLN A 206 -2.27 7.23 25.05
CA GLN A 206 -2.72 6.79 26.37
C GLN A 206 -2.94 5.28 26.35
N PRO A 207 -1.88 4.46 26.38
CA PRO A 207 -2.01 3.00 26.33
C PRO A 207 -2.60 2.41 27.63
N ALA A 208 -2.52 3.14 28.73
CA ALA A 208 -3.04 2.82 30.05
C ALA A 208 -3.34 4.12 30.82
N ASP A 209 -3.16 4.13 32.13
CA ASP A 209 -3.47 5.28 33.00
C ASP A 209 -2.54 6.47 32.85
N GLN A 210 -1.40 6.34 32.16
CA GLN A 210 -0.42 7.40 31.99
C GLN A 210 -0.20 7.73 30.52
N PRO A 211 -0.17 9.04 30.17
CA PRO A 211 0.17 9.46 28.82
C PRO A 211 1.65 9.19 28.51
N VAL A 212 1.90 8.62 27.34
CA VAL A 212 3.25 8.38 26.84
C VAL A 212 3.49 9.28 25.62
N ARG A 213 4.63 9.95 25.61
CA ARG A 213 5.06 10.83 24.52
C ARG A 213 5.97 10.04 23.58
N LEU A 214 5.58 9.96 22.32
CA LEU A 214 6.33 9.31 21.25
C LEU A 214 6.93 10.40 20.34
N ARG A 215 8.20 10.26 19.96
CA ARG A 215 8.90 11.21 19.07
C ARG A 215 9.69 10.52 18.00
#